data_14c012a01625656d5d02ec43815b0211
#
_entry.id   14c012a01625656d5d02ec43815b0211
#
_cell.length_a   1.000
_cell.length_b   1.000
_cell.length_c   1.000
_cell.angle_alpha   90.00
_cell.angle_beta   90.00
_cell.angle_gamma   90.00
#
_symmetry.space_group_name_H-M   'P 1'
#
loop_
_entity.id
_entity.type
_entity.pdbx_description
1 polymer ?
#
loop_
_entity_poly.entity_id
_entity_poly.type
_entity_poly.pdbx_seq_one_letter_code
_entity_poly.pdbx_strand_id
1 'polypeptide(L)'
;IQAPTFFRLPVLGKVEVLGTSFNVLAHKDAFKVSCKTGRVKVKIKNEEYILTPGMEVLYFNNKIVQNIISESSINQWEKAVTSFYKSPLIIIVRSLEDWYGIDIKLDDKHSLEEVTGSFVHDDLEKALKMVFLPMGLKYELKDNNLVLIQD
;
A
#
# COMPACT_ATOMS: atom_id res chain seq x y z
N ILE A 1 -11.32 -14.59 -25.48
CA ILE A 1 -11.82 -13.65 -24.45
C ILE A 1 -11.58 -14.28 -23.10
N GLN A 2 -10.79 -13.63 -22.29
CA GLN A 2 -10.57 -14.07 -20.92
C GLN A 2 -11.73 -13.65 -20.05
N ALA A 3 -12.17 -14.54 -19.17
CA ALA A 3 -13.18 -14.19 -18.17
C ALA A 3 -12.58 -13.20 -17.15
N PRO A 4 -13.37 -12.26 -16.66
CA PRO A 4 -12.90 -11.35 -15.59
C PRO A 4 -12.46 -12.13 -14.37
N THR A 5 -11.40 -11.66 -13.74
CA THR A 5 -10.92 -12.20 -12.46
C THR A 5 -11.38 -11.28 -11.35
N PHE A 6 -11.91 -11.86 -10.28
CA PHE A 6 -12.45 -11.11 -9.16
C PHE A 6 -11.65 -11.40 -7.89
N PHE A 7 -11.36 -10.33 -7.15
CA PHE A 7 -10.72 -10.41 -5.84
C PHE A 7 -11.60 -9.71 -4.83
N ARG A 8 -11.80 -10.33 -3.68
CA ARG A 8 -12.52 -9.68 -2.59
C ARG A 8 -11.56 -8.89 -1.74
N LEU A 9 -11.96 -7.66 -1.42
CA LEU A 9 -11.23 -6.76 -0.53
C LEU A 9 -11.97 -6.65 0.80
N PRO A 10 -11.30 -6.21 1.87
CA PRO A 10 -11.99 -5.87 3.11
C PRO A 10 -13.07 -4.82 2.87
N VAL A 11 -14.06 -4.77 3.75
CA VAL A 11 -15.10 -3.72 3.78
C VAL A 11 -15.92 -3.68 2.48
N LEU A 12 -16.43 -4.86 2.04
CA LEU A 12 -17.29 -4.96 0.85
C LEU A 12 -16.62 -4.44 -0.42
N GLY A 13 -15.29 -4.51 -0.49
CA GLY A 13 -14.55 -4.16 -1.69
C GLY A 13 -14.40 -5.34 -2.64
N LYS A 14 -14.31 -5.03 -3.93
CA LYS A 14 -14.12 -6.03 -4.98
C LYS A 14 -13.27 -5.45 -6.09
N VAL A 15 -12.30 -6.24 -6.57
CA VAL A 15 -11.49 -5.88 -7.72
C VAL A 15 -11.81 -6.82 -8.86
N GLU A 16 -12.10 -6.25 -10.01
CA GLU A 16 -12.34 -6.99 -11.25
C GLU A 16 -11.30 -6.59 -12.28
N VAL A 17 -10.60 -7.56 -12.86
CA VAL A 17 -9.54 -7.31 -13.83
C VAL A 17 -9.70 -8.20 -15.04
N LEU A 18 -9.24 -7.71 -16.19
CA LEU A 18 -9.23 -8.46 -17.43
C LEU A 18 -7.91 -8.17 -18.15
N GLY A 19 -7.01 -9.18 -18.19
CA GLY A 19 -5.74 -9.07 -18.89
C GLY A 19 -4.86 -7.93 -18.43
N THR A 20 -4.74 -7.71 -17.10
CA THR A 20 -4.05 -6.55 -16.56
C THR A 20 -2.93 -6.94 -15.61
N SER A 21 -1.96 -6.04 -15.44
CA SER A 21 -1.00 -6.07 -14.33
C SER A 21 -1.43 -5.04 -13.30
N PHE A 22 -1.56 -5.47 -12.06
CA PHE A 22 -2.02 -4.60 -10.98
C PHE A 22 -1.45 -5.07 -9.65
N ASN A 23 -1.52 -4.20 -8.66
CA ASN A 23 -1.07 -4.51 -7.31
C ASN A 23 -2.20 -4.24 -6.33
N VAL A 24 -2.42 -5.17 -5.40
CA VAL A 24 -3.40 -5.04 -4.33
C VAL A 24 -2.68 -5.21 -3.01
N LEU A 25 -2.80 -4.22 -2.15
CA LEU A 25 -2.36 -4.29 -0.77
C LEU A 25 -3.62 -4.23 0.09
N ALA A 26 -3.93 -5.31 0.79
CA ALA A 26 -5.17 -5.40 1.56
C ALA A 26 -4.89 -5.77 3.01
N HIS A 27 -5.56 -5.08 3.91
CA HIS A 27 -5.63 -5.38 5.34
C HIS A 27 -7.08 -5.30 5.77
N LYS A 28 -7.40 -5.80 6.96
CA LYS A 28 -8.80 -5.96 7.34
C LYS A 28 -9.61 -4.67 7.36
N ASP A 29 -8.97 -3.50 7.47
CA ASP A 29 -9.65 -2.21 7.54
C ASP A 29 -9.13 -1.19 6.51
N ALA A 30 -8.24 -1.61 5.62
CA ALA A 30 -7.64 -0.70 4.65
C ALA A 30 -7.16 -1.47 3.43
N PHE A 31 -7.19 -0.84 2.25
CA PHE A 31 -6.59 -1.44 1.06
C PHE A 31 -6.15 -0.37 0.06
N LYS A 32 -5.22 -0.76 -0.80
CA LYS A 32 -4.77 0.05 -1.92
C LYS A 32 -4.73 -0.83 -3.16
N VAL A 33 -5.30 -0.34 -4.25
CA VAL A 33 -5.25 -1.01 -5.55
C VAL A 33 -4.60 -0.07 -6.54
N SER A 34 -3.59 -0.54 -7.25
CA SER A 34 -2.86 0.24 -8.24
C SER A 34 -2.85 -0.49 -9.57
N CYS A 35 -3.07 0.24 -10.66
CA CYS A 35 -3.07 -0.32 -12.00
C CYS A 35 -1.74 -0.02 -12.69
N LYS A 36 -1.09 -1.08 -13.22
CA LYS A 36 0.14 -0.96 -13.98
C LYS A 36 -0.12 -1.00 -15.48
N THR A 37 -0.89 -1.98 -15.93
CA THR A 37 -1.28 -2.11 -17.36
C THR A 37 -2.74 -2.47 -17.43
N GLY A 38 -3.39 -2.11 -18.56
CA GLY A 38 -4.79 -2.44 -18.81
C GLY A 38 -5.76 -1.61 -17.99
N ARG A 39 -6.81 -2.24 -17.51
CA ARG A 39 -7.84 -1.60 -16.70
C ARG A 39 -8.17 -2.46 -15.48
N VAL A 40 -8.37 -1.78 -14.37
CA VAL A 40 -8.80 -2.42 -13.13
C VAL A 40 -10.08 -1.73 -12.68
N LYS A 41 -11.13 -2.50 -12.47
CA LYS A 41 -12.37 -1.99 -11.88
C LYS A 41 -12.38 -2.33 -10.40
N VAL A 42 -12.49 -1.30 -9.56
CA VAL A 42 -12.57 -1.46 -8.12
C VAL A 42 -13.96 -1.06 -7.68
N LYS A 43 -14.67 -1.97 -7.03
CA LYS A 43 -15.99 -1.69 -6.49
C LYS A 43 -15.91 -1.65 -4.98
N ILE A 44 -16.27 -0.50 -4.41
CA ILE A 44 -16.25 -0.26 -2.98
C ILE A 44 -17.64 0.16 -2.57
N LYS A 45 -18.31 -0.67 -1.75
CA LYS A 45 -19.71 -0.47 -1.39
C LYS A 45 -20.55 -0.37 -2.68
N ASN A 46 -21.18 0.76 -2.96
CA ASN A 46 -22.01 0.96 -4.14
C ASN A 46 -21.34 1.82 -5.23
N GLU A 47 -20.07 2.13 -5.07
CA GLU A 47 -19.33 2.97 -6.02
C GLU A 47 -18.32 2.15 -6.82
N GLU A 48 -18.14 2.49 -8.08
CA GLU A 48 -17.17 1.85 -8.95
C GLU A 48 -16.07 2.84 -9.34
N TYR A 49 -14.83 2.36 -9.32
CA TYR A 49 -13.67 3.13 -9.74
C TYR A 49 -12.95 2.37 -10.84
N ILE A 50 -12.69 3.03 -11.96
CA ILE A 50 -11.95 2.44 -13.05
C ILE A 50 -10.55 3.02 -13.04
N LEU A 51 -9.56 2.15 -12.87
CA LEU A 51 -8.16 2.53 -12.84
C LEU A 51 -7.52 2.20 -14.18
N THR A 52 -6.86 3.20 -14.76
CA THR A 52 -6.00 3.02 -15.94
C THR A 52 -4.54 3.07 -15.49
N PRO A 53 -3.57 2.75 -16.37
CA PRO A 53 -2.17 2.72 -15.94
C PRO A 53 -1.72 4.02 -15.28
N GLY A 54 -1.13 3.90 -14.11
CA GLY A 54 -0.70 5.04 -13.31
C GLY A 54 -1.72 5.51 -12.29
N MET A 55 -2.87 4.88 -12.19
CA MET A 55 -3.90 5.26 -11.23
C MET A 55 -3.94 4.28 -10.06
N GLU A 56 -4.28 4.79 -8.89
CA GLU A 56 -4.51 3.97 -7.71
C GLU A 56 -5.69 4.47 -6.90
N VAL A 57 -6.29 3.57 -6.13
CA VAL A 57 -7.34 3.90 -5.18
C VAL A 57 -6.95 3.37 -3.81
N LEU A 58 -7.14 4.20 -2.79
CA LEU A 58 -6.88 3.88 -1.40
C LEU A 58 -8.19 3.92 -0.63
N TYR A 59 -8.43 2.93 0.20
CA TYR A 59 -9.51 2.95 1.17
C TYR A 59 -8.93 2.83 2.57
N PHE A 60 -9.28 3.78 3.42
CA PHE A 60 -8.83 3.77 4.81
C PHE A 60 -9.77 4.62 5.65
N ASN A 61 -10.21 4.08 6.78
CA ASN A 61 -11.03 4.80 7.76
C ASN A 61 -12.26 5.48 7.13
N ASN A 62 -13.01 4.73 6.32
CA ASN A 62 -14.19 5.18 5.59
C ASN A 62 -13.93 6.29 4.57
N LYS A 63 -12.66 6.54 4.22
CA LYS A 63 -12.28 7.51 3.21
C LYS A 63 -11.76 6.79 1.98
N ILE A 64 -12.10 7.32 0.82
CA ILE A 64 -11.63 6.80 -0.46
C ILE A 64 -10.84 7.91 -1.13
N VAL A 65 -9.59 7.60 -1.50
CA VAL A 65 -8.70 8.54 -2.17
C VAL A 65 -8.25 7.92 -3.48
N GLN A 66 -8.44 8.64 -4.58
CA GLN A 66 -7.97 8.22 -5.90
C GLN A 66 -6.80 9.11 -6.30
N ASN A 67 -5.66 8.50 -6.62
CA ASN A 67 -4.44 9.19 -6.98
C ASN A 67 -3.96 8.80 -8.36
N ILE A 68 -3.17 9.69 -8.98
CA ILE A 68 -2.41 9.40 -10.18
C ILE A 68 -0.95 9.31 -9.75
N ILE A 69 -0.31 8.17 -10.02
CA ILE A 69 1.10 7.96 -9.70
C ILE A 69 1.94 8.12 -10.96
N SER A 70 3.20 8.52 -10.78
CA SER A 70 4.09 8.72 -11.91
C SER A 70 4.46 7.38 -12.58
N GLU A 71 4.79 7.45 -13.87
CA GLU A 71 5.24 6.28 -14.63
C GLU A 71 6.48 5.66 -14.01
N SER A 72 7.40 6.48 -13.48
CA SER A 72 8.59 5.97 -12.79
C SER A 72 8.23 5.18 -11.54
N SER A 73 7.21 5.58 -10.80
CA SER A 73 6.72 4.84 -9.63
C SER A 73 6.10 3.50 -10.03
N ILE A 74 5.41 3.45 -11.17
CA ILE A 74 4.85 2.20 -11.70
C ILE A 74 5.97 1.22 -12.03
N ASN A 75 7.01 1.69 -12.69
CA ASN A 75 8.14 0.86 -13.09
C ASN A 75 8.91 0.30 -11.88
N GLN A 76 8.87 1.00 -10.74
CA GLN A 76 9.53 0.53 -9.54
C GLN A 76 8.91 -0.74 -8.95
N TRP A 77 7.69 -1.11 -9.34
CA TRP A 77 7.10 -2.37 -8.89
C TRP A 77 7.89 -3.59 -9.36
N GLU A 78 8.58 -3.48 -10.48
CA GLU A 78 9.41 -4.55 -11.02
C GLU A 78 10.79 -4.58 -10.39
N LYS A 79 11.14 -3.55 -9.63
CA LYS A 79 12.40 -3.48 -8.91
C LYS A 79 12.22 -3.98 -7.49
N ALA A 80 13.31 -4.13 -6.76
CA ALA A 80 13.29 -4.58 -5.38
C ALA A 80 12.90 -3.46 -4.41
N VAL A 81 11.89 -2.66 -4.77
CA VAL A 81 11.38 -1.56 -3.93
C VAL A 81 9.86 -1.47 -4.04
N THR A 82 9.24 -1.00 -2.97
CA THR A 82 7.83 -0.60 -2.94
C THR A 82 7.77 0.92 -2.83
N SER A 83 7.05 1.56 -3.75
CA SER A 83 6.86 3.02 -3.76
C SER A 83 5.47 3.40 -3.33
N PHE A 84 5.36 4.58 -2.73
CA PHE A 84 4.07 5.11 -2.27
C PHE A 84 4.04 6.63 -2.45
N TYR A 85 2.83 7.14 -2.68
CA TYR A 85 2.60 8.56 -2.94
C TYR A 85 1.40 9.04 -2.12
N LYS A 86 1.63 10.00 -1.23
CA LYS A 86 0.60 10.55 -0.33
C LYS A 86 -0.23 9.46 0.34
N SER A 87 0.43 8.39 0.74
CA SER A 87 -0.22 7.27 1.40
C SER A 87 -0.30 7.51 2.91
N PRO A 88 -1.41 7.14 3.55
CA PRO A 88 -1.43 7.11 5.02
C PRO A 88 -0.34 6.17 5.54
N LEU A 89 0.33 6.57 6.60
CA LEU A 89 1.43 5.77 7.15
C LEU A 89 1.00 4.34 7.50
N ILE A 90 -0.22 4.15 7.96
CA ILE A 90 -0.71 2.82 8.32
C ILE A 90 -0.69 1.85 7.11
N ILE A 91 -0.93 2.34 5.90
CA ILE A 91 -0.88 1.52 4.69
C ILE A 91 0.56 1.07 4.44
N ILE A 92 1.53 1.95 4.63
CA ILE A 92 2.94 1.64 4.46
C ILE A 92 3.42 0.65 5.52
N VAL A 93 2.99 0.85 6.77
CA VAL A 93 3.28 -0.06 7.87
C VAL A 93 2.77 -1.47 7.56
N ARG A 94 1.53 -1.59 7.08
CA ARG A 94 0.96 -2.89 6.71
C ARG A 94 1.75 -3.54 5.58
N SER A 95 2.22 -2.74 4.62
CA SER A 95 3.05 -3.23 3.53
C SER A 95 4.39 -3.79 4.03
N LEU A 96 5.02 -3.08 4.96
CA LEU A 96 6.26 -3.56 5.60
C LEU A 96 6.03 -4.87 6.36
N GLU A 97 4.93 -4.94 7.12
CA GLU A 97 4.58 -6.14 7.87
C GLU A 97 4.38 -7.33 6.94
N ASP A 98 3.66 -7.13 5.84
CA ASP A 98 3.39 -8.19 4.87
C ASP A 98 4.66 -8.63 4.15
N TRP A 99 5.49 -7.68 3.77
CA TRP A 99 6.71 -8.00 3.01
C TRP A 99 7.76 -8.73 3.86
N TYR A 100 7.98 -8.23 5.07
CA TYR A 100 9.06 -8.74 5.93
C TYR A 100 8.60 -9.77 6.97
N GLY A 101 7.30 -10.00 7.10
CA GLY A 101 6.78 -10.93 8.11
C GLY A 101 7.03 -10.45 9.52
N ILE A 102 6.91 -9.15 9.76
CA ILE A 102 7.15 -8.51 11.05
C ILE A 102 5.88 -7.90 11.60
N ASP A 103 5.91 -7.53 12.87
CA ASP A 103 4.81 -6.85 13.56
C ASP A 103 5.31 -5.47 13.97
N ILE A 104 4.61 -4.42 13.54
CA ILE A 104 5.01 -3.04 13.80
C ILE A 104 3.98 -2.39 14.71
N LYS A 105 4.44 -1.88 15.85
CA LYS A 105 3.59 -1.13 16.78
C LYS A 105 3.75 0.36 16.51
N LEU A 106 2.69 0.97 16.04
CA LEU A 106 2.64 2.38 15.68
C LEU A 106 1.55 3.06 16.51
N ASP A 107 1.86 4.26 17.04
CA ASP A 107 0.85 5.06 17.74
C ASP A 107 -0.20 5.54 16.73
N ASP A 108 -1.47 5.44 17.10
CA ASP A 108 -2.58 5.81 16.23
C ASP A 108 -2.51 7.27 15.75
N LYS A 109 -1.90 8.16 16.52
CA LYS A 109 -1.76 9.56 16.13
C LYS A 109 -0.97 9.77 14.85
N HIS A 110 -0.12 8.80 14.45
CA HIS A 110 0.68 8.87 13.24
C HIS A 110 0.05 8.11 12.06
N SER A 111 -0.99 7.33 12.31
CA SER A 111 -1.56 6.42 11.30
C SER A 111 -2.03 7.11 10.03
N LEU A 112 -2.55 8.33 10.17
CA LEU A 112 -3.12 9.09 9.06
C LEU A 112 -2.16 10.09 8.42
N GLU A 113 -0.92 10.18 8.89
CA GLU A 113 0.06 11.06 8.27
C GLU A 113 0.36 10.59 6.85
N GLU A 114 0.33 11.53 5.91
CA GLU A 114 0.63 11.24 4.51
C GLU A 114 2.14 11.14 4.29
N VAL A 115 2.54 10.10 3.60
CA VAL A 115 3.96 9.85 3.32
C VAL A 115 4.15 9.55 1.84
N THR A 116 5.18 10.12 1.27
CA THR A 116 5.61 9.84 -0.10
C THR A 116 7.04 9.33 -0.07
N GLY A 117 7.31 8.23 -0.74
CA GLY A 117 8.65 7.66 -0.78
C GLY A 117 8.64 6.20 -1.23
N SER A 118 9.62 5.45 -0.75
CA SER A 118 9.76 4.03 -1.08
C SER A 118 10.54 3.30 0.00
N PHE A 119 10.47 1.97 -0.01
CA PHE A 119 11.35 1.15 0.82
C PHE A 119 11.85 -0.06 0.02
N VAL A 120 13.05 -0.53 0.38
CA VAL A 120 13.69 -1.67 -0.26
C VAL A 120 13.15 -2.98 0.29
N HIS A 121 13.25 -4.06 -0.50
CA HIS A 121 12.72 -5.38 -0.14
C HIS A 121 13.77 -6.33 0.44
N ASP A 122 15.05 -5.98 0.37
CA ASP A 122 16.15 -6.88 0.71
C ASP A 122 16.90 -6.52 2.00
N ASP A 123 16.48 -5.48 2.70
CA ASP A 123 17.17 -5.01 3.90
C ASP A 123 16.14 -4.34 4.82
N LEU A 124 15.73 -5.07 5.87
CA LEU A 124 14.70 -4.58 6.79
C LEU A 124 15.12 -3.29 7.50
N GLU A 125 16.35 -3.21 8.01
CA GLU A 125 16.78 -1.99 8.70
C GLU A 125 16.80 -0.80 7.78
N LYS A 126 17.29 -0.97 6.56
CA LYS A 126 17.29 0.08 5.56
C LYS A 126 15.87 0.52 5.21
N ALA A 127 14.96 -0.45 5.04
CA ALA A 127 13.56 -0.16 4.75
C ALA A 127 12.92 0.66 5.88
N LEU A 128 13.14 0.28 7.13
CA LEU A 128 12.62 1.02 8.29
C LEU A 128 13.17 2.43 8.33
N LYS A 129 14.46 2.61 8.06
CA LYS A 129 15.07 3.94 8.00
C LYS A 129 14.47 4.78 6.88
N MET A 130 14.26 4.20 5.71
CA MET A 130 13.70 4.91 4.56
C MET A 130 12.29 5.45 4.84
N VAL A 131 11.50 4.72 5.62
CA VAL A 131 10.12 5.11 5.93
C VAL A 131 10.06 6.06 7.13
N PHE A 132 10.71 5.71 8.23
CA PHE A 132 10.47 6.39 9.51
C PHE A 132 11.39 7.58 9.77
N LEU A 133 12.65 7.55 9.35
CA LEU A 133 13.57 8.66 9.60
C LEU A 133 13.12 9.99 8.97
N PRO A 134 12.63 10.01 7.71
CA PRO A 134 12.14 11.27 7.13
C PRO A 134 10.97 11.88 7.91
N MET A 135 10.25 11.08 8.68
CA MET A 135 9.15 11.53 9.50
C MET A 135 9.57 11.98 10.91
N GLY A 136 10.85 11.87 11.21
CA GLY A 136 11.35 12.16 12.55
C GLY A 136 11.02 11.10 13.58
N LEU A 137 10.65 9.90 13.14
CA LEU A 137 10.31 8.79 14.02
C LEU A 137 11.50 7.86 14.19
N LYS A 138 11.61 7.27 15.37
CA LYS A 138 12.63 6.28 15.68
C LYS A 138 12.01 4.89 15.74
N TYR A 139 12.82 3.88 15.51
CA TYR A 139 12.35 2.50 15.62
C TYR A 139 13.30 1.69 16.49
N GLU A 140 12.77 0.62 17.08
CA GLU A 140 13.53 -0.32 17.87
C GLU A 140 13.11 -1.73 17.47
N LEU A 141 14.09 -2.55 17.05
CA LEU A 141 13.86 -3.95 16.73
C LEU A 141 13.93 -4.76 18.02
N LYS A 142 12.85 -5.47 18.31
CA LYS A 142 12.77 -6.40 19.44
C LYS A 142 12.87 -7.84 18.95
N ASP A 143 13.00 -8.78 19.87
CA ASP A 143 12.94 -10.20 19.56
C ASP A 143 11.55 -10.56 19.01
N ASN A 144 11.45 -11.70 18.30
CA ASN A 144 10.19 -12.19 17.72
C ASN A 144 9.64 -11.30 16.61
N ASN A 145 10.51 -10.64 15.85
CA ASN A 145 10.13 -9.81 14.70
C ASN A 145 9.17 -8.67 15.06
N LEU A 146 9.33 -8.11 16.25
CA LEU A 146 8.53 -6.97 16.69
C LEU A 146 9.34 -5.68 16.51
N VAL A 147 8.70 -4.67 15.94
CA VAL A 147 9.28 -3.34 15.77
C VAL A 147 8.42 -2.33 16.53
N LEU A 148 9.05 -1.54 17.37
CA LEU A 148 8.39 -0.47 18.10
C LEU A 148 8.75 0.87 17.48
N ILE A 149 7.74 1.68 17.15
CA ILE A 149 7.96 3.00 16.57
C ILE A 149 7.78 4.04 17.69
N GLN A 150 8.72 4.96 17.81
CA GLN A 150 8.77 5.97 18.86
C GLN A 150 8.96 7.37 18.28
N ASP A 151 8.43 8.36 18.96
CA ASP A 151 8.61 9.77 18.60
C ASP A 151 10.05 10.21 18.83
#